data_298111a7b0bb343a28279b077aa59db7
#
_entry.id   298111a7b0bb343a28279b077aa59db7
#
_cell.length_a   1.000
_cell.length_b   1.000
_cell.length_c   1.000
_cell.angle_alpha   90.00
_cell.angle_beta   90.00
_cell.angle_gamma   90.00
#
_symmetry.space_group_name_H-M   'P 1'
#
loop_
_entity.id
_entity.type
_entity.pdbx_description
1 polymer ?
#
loop_
_entity_poly.entity_id
_entity_poly.type
_entity_poly.pdbx_seq_one_letter_code
_entity_poly.pdbx_strand_id
1 'polypeptide(L)'
;MKRAQSLSVVKRNQMLLEQIKEIKTDHPLWGYRRIWSYLKYRQGIAVNKKRIYRIMKEQNLIVTQLVRLKARRGPMHPKPHADHPNHFWGIDMTKIKLASWGWLYLTVVLDWHTKEIIGHSLSLRSKTDDWLDALHMAVNNRFPNGIQSDMKEQLFLISDNGCQPTSQRFMMNCSLLGIKQIFTTWSNPKCNSDTERVMRTIKEDIIWCYDWDHPFNFEVAINKWINDYNNDFPHQALNNMTPTQFYEHFLSKNNQPVLT
;
A
#
# COMPACT_ATOMS: atom_id res chain seq x y z
N MET A 1 -22.57 -36.08 -11.28
CA MET A 1 -22.16 -36.42 -9.89
C MET A 1 -20.69 -36.04 -9.67
N LYS A 2 -20.34 -35.27 -8.64
CA LYS A 2 -18.94 -34.99 -8.26
C LYS A 2 -18.35 -36.27 -7.63
N ARG A 3 -17.19 -36.72 -8.12
CA ARG A 3 -16.47 -37.88 -7.59
C ARG A 3 -16.13 -37.63 -6.11
N ALA A 4 -16.40 -38.59 -5.22
CA ALA A 4 -16.08 -38.48 -3.80
C ALA A 4 -14.57 -38.26 -3.61
N GLN A 5 -14.20 -37.35 -2.74
CA GLN A 5 -12.80 -37.06 -2.41
C GLN A 5 -12.28 -38.14 -1.44
N SER A 6 -11.00 -38.53 -1.58
CA SER A 6 -10.38 -39.45 -0.62
C SER A 6 -10.26 -38.79 0.76
N LEU A 7 -10.31 -39.60 1.83
CA LEU A 7 -10.22 -39.14 3.22
C LEU A 7 -8.95 -38.32 3.47
N SER A 8 -7.82 -38.69 2.85
CA SER A 8 -6.55 -37.95 2.96
C SER A 8 -6.63 -36.55 2.33
N VAL A 9 -7.41 -36.37 1.25
CA VAL A 9 -7.64 -35.06 0.63
C VAL A 9 -8.54 -34.21 1.49
N VAL A 10 -9.57 -34.78 2.10
CA VAL A 10 -10.48 -34.11 3.02
C VAL A 10 -9.72 -33.56 4.23
N LYS A 11 -8.92 -34.43 4.88
CA LYS A 11 -8.09 -34.03 6.05
C LYS A 11 -7.13 -32.88 5.72
N ARG A 12 -6.43 -32.96 4.56
CA ARG A 12 -5.52 -31.89 4.11
C ARG A 12 -6.26 -30.60 3.74
N ASN A 13 -7.51 -30.68 3.26
CA ASN A 13 -8.33 -29.50 3.00
C ASN A 13 -8.80 -28.87 4.31
N GLN A 14 -9.11 -29.66 5.33
CA GLN A 14 -9.50 -29.15 6.64
C GLN A 14 -8.38 -28.37 7.31
N MET A 15 -7.16 -28.92 7.37
CA MET A 15 -6.00 -28.20 7.91
C MET A 15 -5.74 -26.88 7.17
N LEU A 16 -5.85 -26.90 5.84
CA LEU A 16 -5.66 -25.71 5.03
C LEU A 16 -6.77 -24.68 5.24
N LEU A 17 -8.00 -25.13 5.49
CA LEU A 17 -9.12 -24.25 5.82
C LEU A 17 -8.91 -23.53 7.16
N GLU A 18 -8.38 -24.21 8.16
CA GLU A 18 -8.05 -23.61 9.46
C GLU A 18 -7.03 -22.48 9.31
N GLN A 19 -5.95 -22.73 8.56
CA GLN A 19 -4.95 -21.70 8.26
C GLN A 19 -5.55 -20.52 7.48
N ILE A 20 -6.41 -20.79 6.50
CA ILE A 20 -7.12 -19.74 5.76
C ILE A 20 -8.00 -18.88 6.69
N LYS A 21 -8.72 -19.53 7.63
CA LYS A 21 -9.57 -18.84 8.61
C LYS A 21 -8.76 -17.96 9.56
N GLU A 22 -7.62 -18.46 10.04
CA GLU A 22 -6.69 -17.70 10.88
C GLU A 22 -6.22 -16.43 10.17
N ILE A 23 -5.71 -16.55 8.94
CA ILE A 23 -5.31 -15.39 8.12
C ILE A 23 -6.49 -14.43 7.88
N LYS A 24 -7.70 -14.97 7.68
CA LYS A 24 -8.91 -14.16 7.47
C LYS A 24 -9.40 -13.47 8.75
N THR A 25 -9.02 -13.93 9.92
CA THR A 25 -9.28 -13.24 11.19
C THR A 25 -8.50 -11.94 11.27
N ASP A 26 -7.24 -11.98 10.91
CA ASP A 26 -6.37 -10.78 10.92
C ASP A 26 -6.61 -9.88 9.68
N HIS A 27 -6.96 -10.50 8.54
CA HIS A 27 -7.13 -9.82 7.27
C HIS A 27 -8.47 -10.17 6.58
N PRO A 28 -9.62 -9.69 7.08
CA PRO A 28 -10.96 -10.09 6.63
C PRO A 28 -11.19 -9.91 5.12
N LEU A 29 -10.61 -8.87 4.52
CA LEU A 29 -10.82 -8.50 3.12
C LEU A 29 -9.76 -9.05 2.15
N TRP A 30 -8.83 -9.89 2.64
CA TRP A 30 -7.88 -10.54 1.73
C TRP A 30 -8.55 -11.57 0.84
N GLY A 31 -8.38 -11.39 -0.48
CA GLY A 31 -8.85 -12.33 -1.50
C GLY A 31 -7.92 -13.55 -1.61
N TYR A 32 -8.40 -14.63 -2.26
CA TYR A 32 -7.69 -15.89 -2.38
C TYR A 32 -6.25 -15.77 -2.96
N ARG A 33 -5.98 -14.76 -3.79
CA ARG A 33 -4.65 -14.55 -4.39
C ARG A 33 -3.64 -14.11 -3.33
N ARG A 34 -4.01 -13.17 -2.45
CA ARG A 34 -3.15 -12.69 -1.37
C ARG A 34 -2.94 -13.78 -0.32
N ILE A 35 -4.01 -14.47 0.09
CA ILE A 35 -3.93 -15.64 1.00
C ILE A 35 -3.01 -16.74 0.42
N TRP A 36 -3.14 -17.08 -0.86
CA TRP A 36 -2.25 -18.04 -1.51
C TRP A 36 -0.79 -17.58 -1.47
N SER A 37 -0.51 -16.32 -1.78
CA SER A 37 0.84 -15.74 -1.74
C SER A 37 1.42 -15.79 -0.33
N TYR A 38 0.63 -15.43 0.66
CA TYR A 38 1.05 -15.45 2.07
C TYR A 38 1.41 -16.87 2.53
N LEU A 39 0.52 -17.84 2.31
CA LEU A 39 0.76 -19.25 2.62
C LEU A 39 2.03 -19.76 1.94
N LYS A 40 2.22 -19.45 0.66
CA LYS A 40 3.34 -19.98 -0.13
C LYS A 40 4.66 -19.32 0.20
N TYR A 41 4.72 -17.99 0.24
CA TYR A 41 5.97 -17.24 0.29
C TYR A 41 6.36 -16.81 1.71
N ARG A 42 5.39 -16.72 2.64
CA ARG A 42 5.67 -16.36 4.04
C ARG A 42 5.64 -17.57 4.98
N GLN A 43 4.71 -18.48 4.79
CA GLN A 43 4.59 -19.70 5.62
C GLN A 43 5.22 -20.95 4.98
N GLY A 44 5.77 -20.85 3.77
CA GLY A 44 6.44 -21.97 3.09
C GLY A 44 5.50 -23.11 2.66
N ILE A 45 4.18 -22.91 2.66
CA ILE A 45 3.19 -23.94 2.38
C ILE A 45 3.00 -24.08 0.87
N ALA A 46 3.51 -25.18 0.31
CA ALA A 46 3.35 -25.51 -1.11
C ALA A 46 1.91 -25.90 -1.45
N VAL A 47 1.11 -24.96 -1.91
CA VAL A 47 -0.29 -25.19 -2.27
C VAL A 47 -0.65 -24.55 -3.62
N ASN A 48 -1.53 -25.21 -4.36
CA ASN A 48 -2.01 -24.67 -5.64
C ASN A 48 -3.06 -23.58 -5.42
N LYS A 49 -2.89 -22.45 -6.10
CA LYS A 49 -3.80 -21.31 -6.07
C LYS A 49 -5.27 -21.68 -6.33
N LYS A 50 -5.52 -22.57 -7.30
CA LYS A 50 -6.88 -23.07 -7.62
C LYS A 50 -7.50 -23.85 -6.45
N ARG A 51 -6.67 -24.51 -5.62
CA ARG A 51 -7.15 -25.22 -4.43
C ARG A 51 -7.61 -24.25 -3.35
N ILE A 52 -6.84 -23.20 -3.06
CA ILE A 52 -7.23 -22.13 -2.13
C ILE A 52 -8.56 -21.50 -2.58
N TYR A 53 -8.65 -21.09 -3.85
CA TYR A 53 -9.89 -20.52 -4.39
C TYR A 53 -11.11 -21.43 -4.17
N ARG A 54 -10.97 -22.73 -4.44
CA ARG A 54 -12.07 -23.70 -4.28
C ARG A 54 -12.50 -23.82 -2.82
N ILE A 55 -11.55 -23.99 -1.90
CA ILE A 55 -11.85 -24.07 -0.45
C ILE A 55 -12.54 -22.80 0.01
N MET A 56 -12.01 -21.62 -0.32
CA MET A 56 -12.63 -20.34 0.05
C MET A 56 -14.02 -20.16 -0.54
N LYS A 57 -14.26 -20.63 -1.77
CA LYS A 57 -15.57 -20.58 -2.41
C LYS A 57 -16.58 -21.49 -1.73
N GLU A 58 -16.18 -22.73 -1.41
CA GLU A 58 -17.02 -23.72 -0.74
C GLU A 58 -17.42 -23.28 0.68
N GLN A 59 -16.58 -22.46 1.33
CA GLN A 59 -16.79 -21.98 2.70
C GLN A 59 -17.31 -20.52 2.76
N ASN A 60 -17.72 -19.94 1.62
CA ASN A 60 -18.21 -18.55 1.53
C ASN A 60 -17.20 -17.49 2.03
N LEU A 61 -15.90 -17.76 1.94
CA LEU A 61 -14.82 -16.86 2.35
C LEU A 61 -14.31 -15.96 1.21
N ILE A 62 -14.92 -16.04 0.02
CA ILE A 62 -14.57 -15.18 -1.11
C ILE A 62 -15.07 -13.76 -0.86
N VAL A 63 -14.17 -12.80 -0.98
CA VAL A 63 -14.53 -11.37 -0.94
C VAL A 63 -15.24 -11.02 -2.26
N THR A 64 -16.51 -10.68 -2.17
CA THR A 64 -17.30 -10.24 -3.33
C THR A 64 -17.06 -8.75 -3.56
N GLN A 65 -16.53 -8.40 -4.73
CA GLN A 65 -16.47 -7.01 -5.15
C GLN A 65 -17.83 -6.58 -5.70
N LEU A 66 -18.38 -5.51 -5.16
CA LEU A 66 -19.55 -4.86 -5.76
C LEU A 66 -19.14 -4.30 -7.13
N VAL A 67 -19.81 -4.78 -8.19
CA VAL A 67 -19.62 -4.24 -9.54
C VAL A 67 -20.26 -2.86 -9.59
N ARG A 68 -19.43 -1.80 -9.59
CA ARG A 68 -19.90 -0.44 -9.81
C ARG A 68 -20.11 -0.18 -11.29
N LEU A 69 -21.23 0.48 -11.64
CA LEU A 69 -21.42 1.02 -12.97
C LEU A 69 -20.26 1.97 -13.31
N LYS A 70 -19.57 1.70 -14.42
CA LYS A 70 -18.46 2.53 -14.90
C LYS A 70 -19.01 3.60 -15.84
N ALA A 71 -18.83 4.86 -15.50
CA ALA A 71 -19.06 5.95 -16.43
C ALA A 71 -18.10 5.83 -17.66
N ARG A 72 -18.60 6.18 -18.87
CA ARG A 72 -17.74 6.32 -20.06
C ARG A 72 -16.74 7.46 -19.80
N ARG A 73 -15.46 7.15 -19.90
CA ARG A 73 -14.38 8.13 -19.71
C ARG A 73 -13.81 8.51 -21.08
N GLY A 74 -13.46 9.79 -21.25
CA GLY A 74 -12.74 10.29 -22.40
C GLY A 74 -11.30 9.75 -22.51
N PRO A 75 -10.54 10.13 -23.55
CA PRO A 75 -9.15 9.71 -23.71
C PRO A 75 -8.32 10.16 -22.51
N MET A 76 -7.46 9.26 -22.03
CA MET A 76 -6.66 9.49 -20.83
C MET A 76 -5.18 9.53 -21.19
N HIS A 77 -4.46 10.48 -20.59
CA HIS A 77 -3.00 10.47 -20.66
C HIS A 77 -2.44 9.21 -19.98
N PRO A 78 -1.33 8.64 -20.49
CA PRO A 78 -0.69 7.50 -19.87
C PRO A 78 -0.25 7.87 -18.44
N LYS A 79 -0.37 6.89 -17.54
CA LYS A 79 0.11 7.02 -16.17
C LYS A 79 1.63 7.10 -16.19
N PRO A 80 2.27 7.98 -15.39
CA PRO A 80 3.71 7.94 -15.19
C PRO A 80 4.14 6.56 -14.69
N HIS A 81 5.23 6.03 -15.22
CA HIS A 81 5.81 4.75 -14.80
C HIS A 81 7.06 5.01 -13.95
N ALA A 82 7.15 4.38 -12.81
CA ALA A 82 8.33 4.45 -11.96
C ALA A 82 9.31 3.35 -12.37
N ASP A 83 10.46 3.71 -12.93
CA ASP A 83 11.45 2.77 -13.45
C ASP A 83 12.40 2.24 -12.37
N HIS A 84 12.61 3.01 -11.31
CA HIS A 84 13.47 2.70 -10.17
C HIS A 84 12.89 3.28 -8.86
N PRO A 85 13.37 2.83 -7.69
CA PRO A 85 13.01 3.42 -6.40
C PRO A 85 13.31 4.92 -6.37
N ASN A 86 12.46 5.68 -5.68
CA ASN A 86 12.59 7.13 -5.55
C ASN A 86 12.47 7.94 -6.85
N HIS A 87 11.95 7.34 -7.94
CA HIS A 87 11.63 8.08 -9.17
C HIS A 87 10.34 8.89 -8.98
N PHE A 88 9.25 8.22 -8.63
CA PHE A 88 7.96 8.84 -8.34
C PHE A 88 7.47 8.46 -6.96
N TRP A 89 7.21 9.47 -6.15
CA TRP A 89 6.45 9.33 -4.92
C TRP A 89 5.04 9.84 -5.10
N GLY A 90 4.08 9.21 -4.46
CA GLY A 90 2.72 9.71 -4.36
C GLY A 90 2.39 10.07 -2.94
N ILE A 91 1.78 11.23 -2.74
CA ILE A 91 1.25 11.66 -1.45
C ILE A 91 -0.25 11.81 -1.53
N ASP A 92 -0.95 11.33 -0.51
CA ASP A 92 -2.40 11.43 -0.39
C ASP A 92 -2.84 11.39 1.07
N MET A 93 -4.07 11.78 1.35
CA MET A 93 -4.62 11.86 2.69
C MET A 93 -5.98 11.18 2.76
N THR A 94 -6.23 10.50 3.88
CA THR A 94 -7.56 9.99 4.22
C THR A 94 -7.99 10.44 5.60
N LYS A 95 -9.30 10.45 5.84
CA LYS A 95 -9.88 10.81 7.13
C LYS A 95 -10.55 9.61 7.78
N ILE A 96 -10.42 9.54 9.08
CA ILE A 96 -10.96 8.50 9.95
C ILE A 96 -11.95 9.15 10.92
N LYS A 97 -13.14 8.62 11.05
CA LYS A 97 -14.10 9.09 12.04
C LYS A 97 -13.80 8.44 13.39
N LEU A 98 -13.56 9.26 14.39
CA LEU A 98 -13.46 8.83 15.79
C LEU A 98 -14.76 9.17 16.52
N ALA A 99 -15.24 8.28 17.37
CA ALA A 99 -16.54 8.42 18.04
C ALA A 99 -16.63 9.74 18.85
N SER A 100 -15.62 10.02 19.68
CA SER A 100 -15.63 11.17 20.58
C SER A 100 -14.72 12.33 20.17
N TRP A 101 -13.81 12.13 19.18
CA TRP A 101 -12.79 13.11 18.78
C TRP A 101 -13.06 13.78 17.44
N GLY A 102 -14.08 13.36 16.70
CA GLY A 102 -14.38 13.87 15.37
C GLY A 102 -13.53 13.24 14.27
N TRP A 103 -12.77 14.01 13.52
CA TRP A 103 -11.99 13.52 12.40
C TRP A 103 -10.50 13.45 12.72
N LEU A 104 -9.89 12.32 12.41
CA LEU A 104 -8.45 12.10 12.40
C LEU A 104 -8.02 12.00 10.93
N TYR A 105 -6.87 12.56 10.59
CA TYR A 105 -6.35 12.62 9.22
C TYR A 105 -5.03 11.88 9.16
N LEU A 106 -4.95 10.93 8.23
CA LEU A 106 -3.75 10.17 7.92
C LEU A 106 -3.24 10.59 6.55
N THR A 107 -2.05 11.18 6.49
CA THR A 107 -1.31 11.47 5.27
C THR A 107 -0.26 10.38 5.05
N VAL A 108 -0.11 9.90 3.82
CA VAL A 108 0.82 8.81 3.47
C VAL A 108 1.64 9.20 2.26
N VAL A 109 2.93 8.90 2.29
CA VAL A 109 3.86 8.98 1.15
C VAL A 109 4.25 7.58 0.71
N LEU A 110 4.03 7.28 -0.55
CA LEU A 110 4.26 5.98 -1.18
C LEU A 110 5.32 6.09 -2.26
N ASP A 111 6.33 5.24 -2.24
CA ASP A 111 7.20 5.02 -3.40
C ASP A 111 6.47 4.15 -4.44
N TRP A 112 6.31 4.66 -5.65
CA TRP A 112 5.55 3.97 -6.69
C TRP A 112 6.27 2.77 -7.28
N HIS A 113 7.58 2.71 -7.23
CA HIS A 113 8.33 1.57 -7.73
C HIS A 113 8.27 0.40 -6.74
N THR A 114 8.65 0.66 -5.48
CA THR A 114 8.72 -0.37 -4.43
C THR A 114 7.38 -0.67 -3.78
N LYS A 115 6.36 0.19 -3.96
CA LYS A 115 5.08 0.16 -3.25
C LYS A 115 5.21 0.29 -1.74
N GLU A 116 6.34 0.75 -1.25
CA GLU A 116 6.63 0.95 0.16
C GLU A 116 6.02 2.27 0.66
N ILE A 117 5.38 2.22 1.82
CA ILE A 117 4.97 3.42 2.55
C ILE A 117 6.22 3.93 3.26
N ILE A 118 6.77 5.03 2.74
CA ILE A 118 8.05 5.58 3.18
C ILE A 118 7.92 6.73 4.18
N GLY A 119 6.72 7.30 4.29
CA GLY A 119 6.42 8.34 5.27
C GLY A 119 4.92 8.42 5.53
N HIS A 120 4.57 8.83 6.73
CA HIS A 120 3.18 9.11 7.10
C HIS A 120 3.12 10.13 8.23
N SER A 121 1.96 10.75 8.39
CA SER A 121 1.63 11.58 9.55
C SER A 121 0.18 11.39 9.96
N LEU A 122 -0.09 11.54 11.24
CA LEU A 122 -1.41 11.42 11.82
C LEU A 122 -1.73 12.71 12.61
N SER A 123 -2.86 13.36 12.32
CA SER A 123 -3.23 14.60 12.96
C SER A 123 -4.74 14.76 13.11
N LEU A 124 -5.17 15.47 14.15
CA LEU A 124 -6.57 15.91 14.32
C LEU A 124 -6.94 17.07 13.41
N ARG A 125 -6.01 17.56 12.62
CA ARG A 125 -6.18 18.66 11.67
C ARG A 125 -5.63 18.26 10.31
N SER A 126 -6.15 18.87 9.24
CA SER A 126 -5.64 18.67 7.89
C SER A 126 -4.98 19.96 7.42
N LYS A 127 -3.77 20.22 7.90
CA LYS A 127 -2.97 21.39 7.54
C LYS A 127 -1.79 21.03 6.64
N THR A 128 -1.18 22.03 6.04
CA THR A 128 0.04 21.90 5.24
C THR A 128 1.17 21.27 6.04
N ASP A 129 1.29 21.58 7.34
CA ASP A 129 2.34 21.06 8.21
C ASP A 129 2.23 19.52 8.36
N ASP A 130 1.01 19.00 8.50
CA ASP A 130 0.78 17.56 8.60
C ASP A 130 1.24 16.80 7.34
N TRP A 131 1.10 17.43 6.15
CA TRP A 131 1.61 16.90 4.89
C TRP A 131 3.13 17.01 4.79
N LEU A 132 3.70 18.10 5.30
CA LEU A 132 5.16 18.27 5.38
C LEU A 132 5.79 17.26 6.32
N ASP A 133 5.16 16.95 7.45
CA ASP A 133 5.67 15.95 8.40
C ASP A 133 5.77 14.57 7.73
N ALA A 134 4.74 14.16 6.98
CA ALA A 134 4.78 12.91 6.21
C ALA A 134 5.89 12.94 5.13
N LEU A 135 6.05 14.06 4.42
CA LEU A 135 7.09 14.22 3.40
C LEU A 135 8.49 14.21 4.01
N HIS A 136 8.72 14.93 5.11
CA HIS A 136 10.00 14.97 5.80
C HIS A 136 10.37 13.59 6.35
N MET A 137 9.39 12.84 6.91
CA MET A 137 9.61 11.46 7.33
C MET A 137 10.07 10.60 6.15
N ALA A 138 9.42 10.73 4.98
CA ALA A 138 9.79 9.99 3.77
C ALA A 138 11.22 10.33 3.30
N VAL A 139 11.56 11.62 3.32
CA VAL A 139 12.91 12.10 2.95
C VAL A 139 13.96 11.55 3.91
N ASN A 140 13.73 11.64 5.21
CA ASN A 140 14.67 11.15 6.22
C ASN A 140 14.87 9.62 6.13
N ASN A 141 13.81 8.87 5.84
CA ASN A 141 13.90 7.41 5.70
C ASN A 141 14.66 6.97 4.44
N ARG A 142 14.58 7.75 3.36
CA ARG A 142 15.22 7.41 2.08
C ARG A 142 16.57 8.06 1.85
N PHE A 143 16.76 9.25 2.39
CA PHE A 143 17.92 10.11 2.14
C PHE A 143 18.49 10.68 3.46
N PRO A 144 19.05 9.85 4.34
CA PRO A 144 19.54 10.29 5.64
C PRO A 144 20.65 11.34 5.52
N ASN A 145 21.37 11.39 4.38
CA ASN A 145 22.40 12.38 4.09
C ASN A 145 21.91 13.55 3.21
N GLY A 146 20.60 13.58 2.92
CA GLY A 146 19.95 14.55 2.07
C GLY A 146 19.83 14.12 0.60
N ILE A 147 18.73 14.53 -0.04
CA ILE A 147 18.38 14.09 -1.41
C ILE A 147 19.50 14.40 -2.41
N GLN A 148 20.11 15.58 -2.34
CA GLN A 148 21.13 16.01 -3.30
C GLN A 148 22.43 15.19 -3.20
N SER A 149 22.70 14.60 -2.03
CA SER A 149 23.89 13.76 -1.82
C SER A 149 23.66 12.32 -2.30
N ASP A 150 22.44 11.82 -2.15
CA ASP A 150 22.10 10.41 -2.30
C ASP A 150 21.41 10.09 -3.64
N MET A 151 20.96 11.12 -4.39
CA MET A 151 20.28 10.96 -5.68
C MET A 151 20.98 11.68 -6.83
N LYS A 152 21.14 10.95 -7.96
CA LYS A 152 21.60 11.51 -9.23
C LYS A 152 20.45 11.92 -10.16
N GLU A 153 19.26 11.40 -9.93
CA GLU A 153 18.09 11.59 -10.76
C GLU A 153 17.02 12.43 -10.08
N GLN A 154 16.12 13.04 -10.85
CA GLN A 154 15.07 13.90 -10.34
C GLN A 154 13.98 13.10 -9.64
N LEU A 155 13.72 13.41 -8.36
CA LEU A 155 12.56 12.89 -7.62
C LEU A 155 11.30 13.70 -7.96
N PHE A 156 10.22 13.00 -8.31
CA PHE A 156 8.91 13.57 -8.56
C PHE A 156 7.93 13.21 -7.45
N LEU A 157 7.16 14.21 -6.98
CA LEU A 157 6.08 14.01 -6.02
C LEU A 157 4.73 14.25 -6.68
N ILE A 158 3.89 13.23 -6.71
CA ILE A 158 2.54 13.30 -7.29
C ILE A 158 1.51 13.49 -6.18
N SER A 159 0.66 14.49 -6.33
CA SER A 159 -0.45 14.79 -5.43
C SER A 159 -1.71 15.17 -6.19
N ASP A 160 -2.83 15.25 -5.50
CA ASP A 160 -4.03 15.94 -5.98
C ASP A 160 -3.83 17.46 -6.00
N ASN A 161 -4.87 18.20 -6.42
CA ASN A 161 -4.91 19.65 -6.38
C ASN A 161 -5.55 20.19 -5.08
N GLY A 162 -5.41 19.49 -3.96
CA GLY A 162 -5.88 19.92 -2.67
C GLY A 162 -5.21 21.19 -2.17
N CYS A 163 -5.79 21.85 -1.17
CA CYS A 163 -5.26 23.10 -0.65
C CYS A 163 -3.92 22.92 0.08
N GLN A 164 -3.62 21.73 0.60
CA GLN A 164 -2.37 21.46 1.29
C GLN A 164 -1.18 21.36 0.32
N PRO A 165 -1.19 20.49 -0.72
CA PRO A 165 -0.06 20.35 -1.64
C PRO A 165 0.09 21.55 -2.58
N THR A 166 -0.97 22.34 -2.80
CA THR A 166 -0.91 23.61 -3.59
C THR A 166 -0.57 24.83 -2.76
N SER A 167 -0.40 24.71 -1.44
CA SER A 167 0.00 25.82 -0.60
C SER A 167 1.42 26.28 -0.93
N GLN A 168 1.66 27.59 -0.88
CA GLN A 168 2.98 28.17 -1.11
C GLN A 168 4.05 27.53 -0.24
N ARG A 169 3.73 27.27 1.03
CA ARG A 169 4.65 26.65 1.99
C ARG A 169 5.04 25.24 1.58
N PHE A 170 4.09 24.41 1.13
CA PHE A 170 4.38 23.05 0.69
C PHE A 170 5.24 23.05 -0.59
N MET A 171 4.84 23.86 -1.59
CA MET A 171 5.58 23.99 -2.84
C MET A 171 7.01 24.50 -2.62
N MET A 172 7.20 25.46 -1.72
CA MET A 172 8.51 25.97 -1.36
C MET A 172 9.40 24.90 -0.70
N ASN A 173 8.84 24.10 0.23
CA ASN A 173 9.58 23.00 0.84
C ASN A 173 9.98 21.93 -0.20
N CYS A 174 9.07 21.53 -1.09
CA CYS A 174 9.43 20.62 -2.19
C CYS A 174 10.58 21.17 -3.04
N SER A 175 10.53 22.46 -3.40
CA SER A 175 11.58 23.12 -4.16
C SER A 175 12.93 23.15 -3.43
N LEU A 176 12.93 23.44 -2.13
CA LEU A 176 14.15 23.44 -1.30
C LEU A 176 14.76 22.04 -1.17
N LEU A 177 13.93 21.00 -1.12
CA LEU A 177 14.35 19.62 -1.11
C LEU A 177 14.77 19.08 -2.50
N GLY A 178 14.63 19.88 -3.56
CA GLY A 178 14.89 19.42 -4.93
C GLY A 178 13.84 18.48 -5.50
N ILE A 179 12.66 18.42 -4.90
CA ILE A 179 11.54 17.54 -5.31
C ILE A 179 10.67 18.31 -6.33
N LYS A 180 10.42 17.71 -7.48
CA LYS A 180 9.54 18.28 -8.51
C LYS A 180 8.10 17.80 -8.33
N GLN A 181 7.18 18.72 -8.02
CA GLN A 181 5.76 18.39 -7.87
C GLN A 181 5.08 18.19 -9.23
N ILE A 182 4.20 17.19 -9.28
CA ILE A 182 3.27 16.92 -10.38
C ILE A 182 1.87 16.82 -9.80
N PHE A 183 0.98 17.69 -10.25
CA PHE A 183 -0.41 17.68 -9.83
C PHE A 183 -1.26 16.83 -10.77
N THR A 184 -2.13 16.01 -10.19
CA THR A 184 -3.09 15.24 -11.00
C THR A 184 -4.16 16.18 -11.56
N THR A 185 -4.49 16.05 -12.84
CA THR A 185 -5.55 16.85 -13.44
C THR A 185 -6.93 16.28 -13.09
N TRP A 186 -7.94 17.14 -12.99
CA TRP A 186 -9.35 16.77 -12.72
C TRP A 186 -9.90 15.73 -13.71
N SER A 187 -9.36 15.67 -14.92
CA SER A 187 -9.77 14.74 -15.98
C SER A 187 -9.00 13.41 -15.99
N ASN A 188 -7.96 13.26 -15.16
CA ASN A 188 -7.12 12.06 -15.16
C ASN A 188 -6.90 11.45 -13.75
N PRO A 189 -7.95 10.81 -13.18
CA PRO A 189 -7.86 10.18 -11.86
C PRO A 189 -6.88 8.99 -11.80
N LYS A 190 -6.34 8.52 -12.93
CA LYS A 190 -5.36 7.43 -12.94
C LYS A 190 -3.95 7.89 -12.60
N CYS A 191 -3.66 9.19 -12.60
CA CYS A 191 -2.32 9.70 -12.32
C CYS A 191 -1.83 9.42 -10.90
N ASN A 192 -2.71 9.17 -9.91
CA ASN A 192 -2.33 8.81 -8.53
C ASN A 192 -2.83 7.40 -8.11
N SER A 193 -3.09 6.53 -9.09
CA SER A 193 -3.76 5.25 -8.85
C SER A 193 -3.01 4.29 -7.91
N ASP A 194 -1.68 4.40 -7.77
CA ASP A 194 -0.91 3.55 -6.85
C ASP A 194 -1.15 3.98 -5.41
N THR A 195 -1.08 5.28 -5.15
CA THR A 195 -1.36 5.84 -3.82
C THR A 195 -2.83 5.65 -3.43
N GLU A 196 -3.77 5.92 -4.35
CA GLU A 196 -5.21 5.62 -4.15
C GLU A 196 -5.46 4.15 -3.80
N ARG A 197 -4.71 3.23 -4.42
CA ARG A 197 -4.83 1.80 -4.14
C ARG A 197 -4.35 1.45 -2.73
N VAL A 198 -3.23 2.04 -2.28
CA VAL A 198 -2.74 1.84 -0.91
C VAL A 198 -3.70 2.46 0.09
N MET A 199 -4.18 3.68 -0.15
CA MET A 199 -5.21 4.31 0.68
C MET A 199 -6.47 3.45 0.80
N ARG A 200 -6.87 2.82 -0.30
CA ARG A 200 -8.00 1.88 -0.27
C ARG A 200 -7.68 0.64 0.57
N THR A 201 -6.47 0.10 0.47
CA THR A 201 -6.05 -1.06 1.28
C THR A 201 -6.05 -0.72 2.77
N ILE A 202 -5.54 0.47 3.16
CA ILE A 202 -5.61 0.96 4.55
C ILE A 202 -7.06 1.04 5.03
N LYS A 203 -7.96 1.59 4.20
CA LYS A 203 -9.39 1.66 4.55
C LYS A 203 -10.01 0.29 4.75
N GLU A 204 -9.73 -0.64 3.86
CA GLU A 204 -10.29 -1.99 3.86
C GLU A 204 -9.70 -2.88 4.96
N ASP A 205 -8.42 -2.74 5.28
CA ASP A 205 -7.74 -3.62 6.24
C ASP A 205 -7.82 -3.11 7.68
N ILE A 206 -7.95 -1.77 7.91
CA ILE A 206 -7.88 -1.21 9.25
C ILE A 206 -8.98 -0.19 9.55
N ILE A 207 -9.25 0.79 8.67
CA ILE A 207 -10.16 1.89 9.01
C ILE A 207 -11.61 1.39 9.16
N TRP A 208 -12.06 0.54 8.23
CA TRP A 208 -13.45 0.05 8.19
C TRP A 208 -13.68 -1.27 8.94
N CYS A 209 -12.62 -1.86 9.48
CA CYS A 209 -12.72 -3.12 10.23
C CYS A 209 -13.03 -2.91 11.71
N TYR A 210 -12.81 -1.70 12.23
CA TYR A 210 -12.93 -1.40 13.66
C TYR A 210 -13.61 -0.05 13.88
N ASP A 211 -14.28 0.06 15.02
CA ASP A 211 -14.77 1.34 15.54
C ASP A 211 -13.65 1.99 16.36
N TRP A 212 -13.24 3.17 15.94
CA TRP A 212 -12.15 3.92 16.55
C TRP A 212 -12.70 4.97 17.50
N ASP A 213 -12.32 4.91 18.75
CA ASP A 213 -12.74 5.80 19.84
C ASP A 213 -11.69 6.84 20.22
N HIS A 214 -10.39 6.49 20.12
CA HIS A 214 -9.29 7.34 20.57
C HIS A 214 -8.15 7.42 19.53
N PRO A 215 -7.55 8.63 19.30
CA PRO A 215 -6.46 8.81 18.33
C PRO A 215 -5.27 7.90 18.57
N PHE A 216 -4.86 7.74 19.84
CA PHE A 216 -3.70 6.92 20.20
C PHE A 216 -3.89 5.44 19.83
N ASN A 217 -5.10 4.89 20.02
CA ASN A 217 -5.38 3.50 19.66
C ASN A 217 -5.23 3.30 18.14
N PHE A 218 -5.71 4.25 17.36
CA PHE A 218 -5.53 4.23 15.91
C PHE A 218 -4.06 4.40 15.51
N GLU A 219 -3.32 5.29 16.17
CA GLU A 219 -1.89 5.52 15.91
C GLU A 219 -1.06 4.24 16.11
N VAL A 220 -1.25 3.55 17.21
CA VAL A 220 -0.58 2.27 17.47
C VAL A 220 -0.93 1.24 16.40
N ALA A 221 -2.21 1.13 16.04
CA ALA A 221 -2.67 0.16 15.06
C ALA A 221 -2.16 0.48 13.64
N ILE A 222 -2.18 1.75 13.22
CA ILE A 222 -1.71 2.13 11.88
C ILE A 222 -0.19 1.98 11.74
N ASN A 223 0.58 2.31 12.78
CA ASN A 223 2.03 2.13 12.78
C ASN A 223 2.39 0.64 12.65
N LYS A 224 1.72 -0.24 13.41
CA LYS A 224 1.88 -1.68 13.25
C LYS A 224 1.51 -2.14 11.84
N TRP A 225 0.36 -1.70 11.34
CA TRP A 225 -0.10 -2.08 10.01
C TRP A 225 0.85 -1.63 8.89
N ILE A 226 1.41 -0.41 8.96
CA ILE A 226 2.41 0.08 7.99
C ILE A 226 3.66 -0.78 8.04
N ASN A 227 4.13 -1.14 9.24
CA ASN A 227 5.26 -2.05 9.40
C ASN A 227 4.98 -3.42 8.75
N ASP A 228 3.83 -4.02 9.04
CA ASP A 228 3.43 -5.32 8.49
C ASP A 228 3.22 -5.22 6.97
N TYR A 229 2.64 -4.13 6.46
CA TYR A 229 2.48 -3.86 5.04
C TYR A 229 3.83 -3.83 4.31
N ASN A 230 4.81 -3.14 4.86
CA ASN A 230 6.12 -3.00 4.24
C ASN A 230 6.95 -4.28 4.33
N ASN A 231 6.87 -5.02 5.46
CA ASN A 231 7.80 -6.11 5.77
C ASN A 231 7.20 -7.51 5.63
N ASP A 232 5.87 -7.65 5.66
CA ASP A 232 5.22 -8.96 5.68
C ASP A 232 4.19 -9.20 4.57
N PHE A 233 3.57 -8.16 4.01
CA PHE A 233 2.52 -8.34 3.00
C PHE A 233 3.12 -8.63 1.62
N PRO A 234 2.78 -9.78 0.99
CA PRO A 234 3.26 -10.10 -0.34
C PRO A 234 2.48 -9.33 -1.41
N HIS A 235 3.18 -8.65 -2.30
CA HIS A 235 2.62 -7.88 -3.40
C HIS A 235 2.75 -8.60 -4.73
N GLN A 236 1.64 -8.88 -5.40
CA GLN A 236 1.66 -9.54 -6.70
C GLN A 236 2.42 -8.72 -7.76
N ALA A 237 2.35 -7.39 -7.69
CA ALA A 237 3.08 -6.49 -8.59
C ALA A 237 4.60 -6.52 -8.36
N LEU A 238 5.06 -6.99 -7.20
CA LEU A 238 6.45 -7.13 -6.82
C LEU A 238 6.91 -8.60 -6.82
N ASN A 239 6.35 -9.41 -7.70
CA ASN A 239 6.64 -10.85 -7.76
C ASN A 239 6.39 -11.61 -6.46
N ASN A 240 5.41 -11.17 -5.66
CA ASN A 240 5.06 -11.64 -4.32
C ASN A 240 6.14 -11.37 -3.24
N MET A 241 7.09 -10.50 -3.50
CA MET A 241 7.96 -9.92 -2.46
C MET A 241 7.19 -8.88 -1.65
N THR A 242 7.66 -8.60 -0.44
CA THR A 242 7.21 -7.43 0.30
C THR A 242 7.86 -6.16 -0.27
N PRO A 243 7.31 -4.96 0.00
CA PRO A 243 7.93 -3.71 -0.41
C PRO A 243 9.41 -3.58 -0.01
N THR A 244 9.73 -3.88 1.25
CA THR A 244 11.11 -3.82 1.77
C THR A 244 12.02 -4.83 1.07
N GLN A 245 11.59 -6.10 0.93
CA GLN A 245 12.38 -7.12 0.22
C GLN A 245 12.65 -6.74 -1.23
N PHE A 246 11.67 -6.11 -1.89
CA PHE A 246 11.83 -5.67 -3.27
C PHE A 246 12.85 -4.52 -3.38
N TYR A 247 12.82 -3.58 -2.43
CA TYR A 247 13.80 -2.50 -2.36
C TYR A 247 15.21 -3.00 -2.09
N GLU A 248 15.39 -3.88 -1.11
CA GLU A 248 16.69 -4.51 -0.80
C GLU A 248 17.26 -5.30 -1.98
N HIS A 249 16.38 -6.03 -2.70
CA HIS A 249 16.77 -6.75 -3.90
C HIS A 249 17.25 -5.81 -5.03
N PHE A 250 16.59 -4.66 -5.18
CA PHE A 250 17.02 -3.64 -6.14
C PHE A 250 18.40 -3.07 -5.77
N LEU A 251 18.62 -2.75 -4.51
CA LEU A 251 19.91 -2.23 -4.02
C LEU A 251 21.02 -3.26 -4.20
N SER A 252 20.79 -4.54 -3.89
CA SER A 252 21.79 -5.59 -4.03
C SER A 252 22.21 -5.82 -5.48
N LYS A 253 21.30 -5.70 -6.43
CA LYS A 253 21.61 -5.81 -7.86
C LYS A 253 22.45 -4.65 -8.39
N ASN A 254 22.19 -3.44 -7.90
CA ASN A 254 22.91 -2.24 -8.38
C ASN A 254 24.26 -2.02 -7.69
N ASN A 255 24.50 -2.68 -6.53
CA ASN A 255 25.77 -2.63 -5.80
C ASN A 255 26.73 -3.78 -6.17
N GLN A 256 26.38 -4.68 -7.10
CA GLN A 256 27.32 -5.67 -7.61
C GLN A 256 28.35 -4.96 -8.51
N PRO A 257 29.66 -5.07 -8.23
CA PRO A 257 30.68 -4.56 -9.14
C PRO A 257 30.51 -5.26 -10.50
N VAL A 258 30.47 -4.46 -11.55
CA VAL A 258 30.51 -4.99 -12.93
C VAL A 258 31.84 -5.75 -13.03
N LEU A 259 31.79 -7.08 -12.99
CA LEU A 259 32.91 -7.92 -13.34
C LEU A 259 33.19 -7.69 -14.82
N THR A 260 34.15 -6.80 -15.10
CA THR A 260 34.74 -6.59 -16.43
C THR A 260 35.74 -7.71 -16.74
#